data_cdea4053bb2865cd85511ab52acdfbfd
#
_entry.id   cdea4053bb2865cd85511ab52acdfbfd
#
_cell.length_a   1.000
_cell.length_b   1.000
_cell.length_c   1.000
_cell.angle_alpha   90.00
_cell.angle_beta   90.00
_cell.angle_gamma   90.00
#
_symmetry.space_group_name_H-M   'P 1'
#
loop_
_entity.id
_entity.type
_entity.pdbx_description
1 polymer ?
#
loop_
_entity_poly.entity_id
_entity_poly.type
_entity_poly.pdbx_seq_one_letter_code
_entity_poly.pdbx_strand_id
1 'polypeptide(L)'
;MSGRHLLDTNIVIALFAKESTIKDSLTQAEEVFVPSIVVGELCFGARKSGRVAENLLRVDEFAASIVVLGCDIQTARHYGEIKNALRIKGHPLPENDIWIAAIALQHDLTLVTRDIHFDEIVNLKVVRW
;
A
#
# COMPACT_ATOMS: atom_id res chain seq x y z
N MET A 1 10.99 -4.70 -16.09
CA MET A 1 11.93 -5.11 -15.07
C MET A 1 11.24 -5.51 -13.80
N SER A 2 11.58 -6.65 -13.29
CA SER A 2 11.06 -7.07 -12.00
C SER A 2 11.67 -6.22 -10.89
N GLY A 3 11.04 -6.22 -9.72
CA GLY A 3 11.52 -5.48 -8.58
C GLY A 3 10.69 -5.82 -7.36
N ARG A 4 11.01 -5.15 -6.25
CA ARG A 4 10.34 -5.35 -4.97
C ARG A 4 9.29 -4.26 -4.82
N HIS A 5 8.04 -4.67 -4.69
CA HIS A 5 6.88 -3.77 -4.76
C HIS A 5 6.03 -3.84 -3.50
N LEU A 6 5.48 -2.70 -3.11
CA LEU A 6 4.53 -2.57 -2.01
C LEU A 6 3.20 -2.09 -2.59
N LEU A 7 2.10 -2.78 -2.32
CA LEU A 7 0.81 -2.48 -2.94
C LEU A 7 -0.02 -1.55 -2.05
N ASP A 8 -0.52 -0.46 -2.65
CA ASP A 8 -1.50 0.41 -2.03
C ASP A 8 -2.90 -0.21 -2.13
N THR A 9 -3.84 0.31 -1.35
CA THR A 9 -5.21 -0.23 -1.26
C THR A 9 -5.90 -0.27 -2.63
N ASN A 10 -5.78 0.78 -3.44
CA ASN A 10 -6.45 0.84 -4.74
C ASN A 10 -5.98 -0.27 -5.68
N ILE A 11 -4.74 -0.71 -5.56
CA ILE A 11 -4.19 -1.80 -6.38
C ILE A 11 -4.78 -3.14 -5.94
N VAL A 12 -4.92 -3.38 -4.62
CA VAL A 12 -5.52 -4.61 -4.13
C VAL A 12 -7.00 -4.68 -4.51
N ILE A 13 -7.72 -3.56 -4.44
CA ILE A 13 -9.11 -3.50 -4.88
C ILE A 13 -9.22 -3.85 -6.37
N ALA A 14 -8.31 -3.32 -7.20
CA ALA A 14 -8.27 -3.64 -8.62
C ALA A 14 -7.97 -5.14 -8.85
N LEU A 15 -7.10 -5.72 -8.03
CA LEU A 15 -6.83 -7.16 -8.08
C LEU A 15 -8.09 -7.97 -7.75
N PHE A 16 -8.84 -7.57 -6.71
CA PHE A 16 -10.10 -8.21 -6.35
C PHE A 16 -11.14 -8.09 -7.46
N ALA A 17 -11.12 -7.00 -8.22
CA ALA A 17 -11.98 -6.79 -9.38
C ALA A 17 -11.48 -7.55 -10.62
N LYS A 18 -10.37 -8.29 -10.50
CA LYS A 18 -9.79 -9.14 -11.56
C LYS A 18 -9.34 -8.35 -12.78
N GLU A 19 -8.82 -7.15 -12.58
CA GLU A 19 -8.24 -6.37 -13.67
C GLU A 19 -7.01 -7.08 -14.22
N SER A 20 -6.98 -7.34 -15.52
CA SER A 20 -5.92 -8.12 -16.15
C SER A 20 -4.54 -7.47 -16.05
N THR A 21 -4.48 -6.14 -16.14
CA THR A 21 -3.20 -5.42 -16.04
C THR A 21 -2.53 -5.65 -14.69
N ILE A 22 -3.33 -5.72 -13.61
CA ILE A 22 -2.79 -5.98 -12.27
C ILE A 22 -2.26 -7.41 -12.19
N LYS A 23 -3.01 -8.39 -12.69
CA LYS A 23 -2.57 -9.79 -12.69
C LYS A 23 -1.28 -9.97 -13.45
N ASP A 24 -1.17 -9.35 -14.62
CA ASP A 24 0.03 -9.44 -15.45
C ASP A 24 1.24 -8.84 -14.73
N SER A 25 1.07 -7.67 -14.12
CA SER A 25 2.16 -7.00 -13.40
C SER A 25 2.61 -7.80 -12.19
N LEU A 26 1.65 -8.39 -11.44
CA LEU A 26 1.97 -9.26 -10.30
C LEU A 26 2.78 -10.49 -10.71
N THR A 27 2.42 -11.09 -11.85
CA THR A 27 3.13 -12.26 -12.37
C THR A 27 4.59 -11.94 -12.69
N GLN A 28 4.87 -10.73 -13.12
CA GLN A 28 6.21 -10.30 -13.52
C GLN A 28 7.03 -9.71 -12.37
N ALA A 29 6.39 -9.36 -11.27
CA ALA A 29 7.08 -8.76 -10.12
C ALA A 29 7.93 -9.81 -9.41
N GLU A 30 9.12 -9.40 -8.96
CA GLU A 30 10.05 -10.28 -8.24
C GLU A 30 9.55 -10.59 -6.85
N GLU A 31 9.21 -9.56 -6.08
CA GLU A 31 8.67 -9.67 -4.74
C GLU A 31 7.55 -8.66 -4.53
N VAL A 32 6.49 -9.08 -3.87
CA VAL A 32 5.33 -8.22 -3.61
C VAL A 32 4.96 -8.29 -2.14
N PHE A 33 4.77 -7.13 -1.55
CA PHE A 33 4.43 -6.94 -0.14
C PHE A 33 3.21 -6.06 -0.01
N VAL A 34 2.52 -6.16 1.13
CA VAL A 34 1.36 -5.31 1.44
C VAL A 34 1.53 -4.75 2.85
N PRO A 35 1.28 -3.45 3.07
CA PRO A 35 1.30 -2.90 4.42
C PRO A 35 0.10 -3.42 5.23
N SER A 36 0.30 -3.65 6.53
CA SER A 36 -0.82 -4.01 7.40
C SER A 36 -1.92 -2.95 7.42
N ILE A 37 -1.55 -1.68 7.20
CA ILE A 37 -2.48 -0.56 7.08
C ILE A 37 -3.46 -0.79 5.92
N VAL A 38 -2.96 -1.30 4.79
CA VAL A 38 -3.81 -1.63 3.63
C VAL A 38 -4.77 -2.76 3.99
N VAL A 39 -4.30 -3.79 4.69
CA VAL A 39 -5.18 -4.86 5.17
C VAL A 39 -6.27 -4.28 6.06
N GLY A 40 -5.92 -3.35 6.95
CA GLY A 40 -6.90 -2.66 7.81
C GLY A 40 -7.95 -1.90 7.01
N GLU A 41 -7.53 -1.17 5.97
CA GLU A 41 -8.46 -0.45 5.10
C GLU A 41 -9.40 -1.42 4.36
N LEU A 42 -8.88 -2.54 3.90
CA LEU A 42 -9.67 -3.59 3.24
C LEU A 42 -10.68 -4.21 4.21
N CYS A 43 -10.27 -4.49 5.43
CA CYS A 43 -11.17 -5.01 6.47
C CYS A 43 -12.29 -4.02 6.78
N PHE A 44 -11.98 -2.73 6.90
CA PHE A 44 -12.99 -1.72 7.11
C PHE A 44 -13.97 -1.66 5.93
N GLY A 45 -13.45 -1.68 4.70
CA GLY A 45 -14.29 -1.72 3.50
C GLY A 45 -15.23 -2.91 3.49
N ALA A 46 -14.73 -4.10 3.90
CA ALA A 46 -15.54 -5.31 3.99
C ALA A 46 -16.66 -5.15 5.03
N ARG A 47 -16.36 -4.55 6.19
CA ARG A 47 -17.32 -4.35 7.28
C ARG A 47 -18.51 -3.48 6.88
N LYS A 48 -18.28 -2.49 6.03
CA LYS A 48 -19.37 -1.60 5.56
C LYS A 48 -19.98 -2.04 4.25
N SER A 49 -19.62 -3.21 3.74
CA SER A 49 -20.16 -3.74 2.48
C SER A 49 -21.46 -4.52 2.73
N GLY A 50 -22.17 -4.86 1.65
CA GLY A 50 -23.37 -5.68 1.71
C GLY A 50 -23.10 -7.17 1.92
N ARG A 51 -21.84 -7.62 1.84
CA ARG A 51 -21.44 -9.02 1.98
C ARG A 51 -20.25 -9.14 2.91
N VAL A 52 -20.48 -8.83 4.18
CA VAL A 52 -19.39 -8.69 5.17
C VAL A 52 -18.58 -9.96 5.32
N ALA A 53 -19.22 -11.10 5.58
CA ALA A 53 -18.51 -12.35 5.84
C ALA A 53 -17.69 -12.79 4.61
N GLU A 54 -18.30 -12.70 3.43
CA GLU A 54 -17.65 -13.09 2.17
C GLU A 54 -16.44 -12.22 1.89
N ASN A 55 -16.59 -10.90 2.07
CA ASN A 55 -15.51 -9.97 1.78
C ASN A 55 -14.38 -10.05 2.83
N LEU A 56 -14.70 -10.29 4.10
CA LEU A 56 -13.68 -10.53 5.12
C LEU A 56 -12.87 -11.79 4.80
N LEU A 57 -13.54 -12.85 4.37
CA LEU A 57 -12.85 -14.07 3.99
C LEU A 57 -11.87 -13.82 2.83
N ARG A 58 -12.29 -13.02 1.85
CA ARG A 58 -11.42 -12.66 0.72
C ARG A 58 -10.18 -11.91 1.22
N VAL A 59 -10.35 -10.97 2.15
CA VAL A 59 -9.22 -10.23 2.71
C VAL A 59 -8.29 -11.18 3.46
N ASP A 60 -8.82 -12.09 4.26
CA ASP A 60 -8.03 -13.05 5.02
C ASP A 60 -7.22 -13.97 4.09
N GLU A 61 -7.84 -14.47 3.04
CA GLU A 61 -7.17 -15.31 2.06
C GLU A 61 -6.05 -14.56 1.34
N PHE A 62 -6.31 -13.32 0.96
CA PHE A 62 -5.29 -12.47 0.35
C PHE A 62 -4.12 -12.24 1.29
N ALA A 63 -4.39 -11.85 2.54
CA ALA A 63 -3.35 -11.57 3.53
C ALA A 63 -2.52 -12.82 3.84
N ALA A 64 -3.11 -14.01 3.79
CA ALA A 64 -2.40 -15.27 4.00
C ALA A 64 -1.51 -15.66 2.82
N SER A 65 -1.78 -15.11 1.63
CA SER A 65 -1.05 -15.44 0.40
C SER A 65 0.14 -14.54 0.11
N ILE A 66 0.34 -13.48 0.90
CA ILE A 66 1.33 -12.45 0.61
C ILE A 66 2.04 -12.04 1.91
N VAL A 67 3.24 -11.47 1.77
CA VAL A 67 3.96 -10.96 2.93
C VAL A 67 3.37 -9.62 3.35
N VAL A 68 2.90 -9.54 4.60
CA VAL A 68 2.34 -8.31 5.17
C VAL A 68 3.39 -7.66 6.07
N LEU A 69 3.66 -6.38 5.83
CA LEU A 69 4.64 -5.62 6.61
C LEU A 69 3.91 -4.67 7.57
N GLY A 70 4.29 -4.75 8.84
CA GLY A 70 3.75 -3.88 9.89
C GLY A 70 4.62 -2.66 10.13
N CYS A 71 4.22 -1.85 11.12
CA CYS A 71 4.95 -0.67 11.54
C CYS A 71 5.79 -1.00 12.77
N ASP A 72 7.03 -0.54 12.78
CA ASP A 72 7.93 -0.65 13.93
C ASP A 72 8.58 0.71 14.23
N ILE A 73 9.65 0.72 15.04
CA ILE A 73 10.31 1.98 15.41
C ILE A 73 10.91 2.67 14.20
N GLN A 74 11.49 1.92 13.27
CA GLN A 74 12.05 2.52 12.05
C GLN A 74 10.96 3.12 11.17
N THR A 75 9.83 2.45 11.07
CA THR A 75 8.67 3.01 10.35
C THR A 75 8.25 4.34 10.96
N ALA A 76 8.21 4.41 12.29
CA ALA A 76 7.82 5.63 13.00
C ALA A 76 8.79 6.79 12.71
N ARG A 77 10.09 6.51 12.61
CA ARG A 77 11.08 7.53 12.25
C ARG A 77 10.85 8.07 10.84
N HIS A 78 10.62 7.20 9.88
CA HIS A 78 10.30 7.62 8.51
C HIS A 78 9.01 8.42 8.46
N TYR A 79 7.99 7.98 9.20
CA TYR A 79 6.72 8.70 9.29
C TYR A 79 6.93 10.16 9.73
N GLY A 80 7.71 10.37 10.80
CA GLY A 80 7.98 11.70 11.31
C GLY A 80 8.69 12.60 10.29
N GLU A 81 9.66 12.06 9.59
CA GLU A 81 10.40 12.80 8.57
C GLU A 81 9.49 13.18 7.39
N ILE A 82 8.69 12.22 6.90
CA ILE A 82 7.78 12.46 5.78
C ILE A 82 6.75 13.51 6.16
N LYS A 83 6.10 13.33 7.31
CA LYS A 83 5.04 14.24 7.75
C LYS A 83 5.58 15.66 7.92
N ASN A 84 6.77 15.82 8.48
CA ASN A 84 7.39 17.13 8.65
C ASN A 84 7.69 17.77 7.29
N ALA A 85 8.25 17.03 6.36
CA ALA A 85 8.54 17.54 5.01
C ALA A 85 7.28 18.02 4.29
N LEU A 86 6.21 17.23 4.40
CA LEU A 86 4.90 17.58 3.80
C LEU A 86 4.32 18.84 4.45
N ARG A 87 4.46 18.98 5.76
CA ARG A 87 4.01 20.17 6.49
C ARG A 87 4.72 21.42 5.98
N ILE A 88 6.03 21.33 5.82
CA ILE A 88 6.85 22.44 5.34
C ILE A 88 6.45 22.86 3.92
N LYS A 89 6.15 21.88 3.05
CA LYS A 89 5.72 22.14 1.68
C LYS A 89 4.28 22.66 1.60
N GLY A 90 3.49 22.51 2.67
CA GLY A 90 2.07 22.85 2.63
C GLY A 90 1.22 21.84 1.87
N HIS A 91 1.65 20.59 1.77
CA HIS A 91 0.93 19.54 1.06
C HIS A 91 0.64 18.36 2.00
N PRO A 92 -0.32 18.50 2.93
CA PRO A 92 -0.65 17.41 3.84
C PRO A 92 -1.27 16.23 3.08
N LEU A 93 -1.00 15.03 3.57
CA LEU A 93 -1.59 13.79 3.06
C LEU A 93 -2.32 13.08 4.20
N PRO A 94 -3.29 12.20 3.87
CA PRO A 94 -3.93 11.37 4.89
C PRO A 94 -2.92 10.55 5.67
N GLU A 95 -3.18 10.33 6.95
CA GLU A 95 -2.25 9.64 7.85
C GLU A 95 -1.89 8.24 7.35
N ASN A 96 -2.87 7.48 6.85
CA ASN A 96 -2.60 6.13 6.35
C ASN A 96 -1.60 6.16 5.19
N ASP A 97 -1.71 7.15 4.30
CA ASP A 97 -0.80 7.27 3.17
C ASP A 97 0.64 7.55 3.63
N ILE A 98 0.79 8.34 4.68
CA ILE A 98 2.11 8.64 5.24
C ILE A 98 2.73 7.36 5.83
N TRP A 99 1.95 6.55 6.54
CA TRP A 99 2.43 5.28 7.09
C TRP A 99 2.80 4.29 5.98
N ILE A 100 2.01 4.23 4.91
CA ILE A 100 2.32 3.36 3.76
C ILE A 100 3.64 3.78 3.12
N ALA A 101 3.82 5.09 2.89
CA ALA A 101 5.07 5.62 2.34
C ALA A 101 6.26 5.34 3.27
N ALA A 102 6.05 5.44 4.58
CA ALA A 102 7.10 5.15 5.57
C ALA A 102 7.57 3.69 5.47
N ILE A 103 6.65 2.75 5.29
CA ILE A 103 6.99 1.33 5.11
C ILE A 103 7.78 1.15 3.81
N ALA A 104 7.36 1.79 2.74
CA ALA A 104 8.06 1.69 1.45
C ALA A 104 9.50 2.19 1.56
N LEU A 105 9.72 3.34 2.20
CA LEU A 105 11.07 3.89 2.37
C LEU A 105 11.92 3.02 3.30
N GLN A 106 11.33 2.54 4.38
CA GLN A 106 12.02 1.69 5.36
C GLN A 106 12.63 0.44 4.71
N HIS A 107 11.87 -0.19 3.84
CA HIS A 107 12.24 -1.46 3.22
C HIS A 107 12.78 -1.32 1.80
N ASP A 108 12.96 -0.08 1.33
CA ASP A 108 13.42 0.22 -0.03
C ASP A 108 12.56 -0.47 -1.08
N LEU A 109 11.24 -0.30 -0.97
CA LEU A 109 10.27 -0.87 -1.87
C LEU A 109 9.70 0.20 -2.80
N THR A 110 9.33 -0.21 -4.01
CA THR A 110 8.59 0.66 -4.92
C THR A 110 7.11 0.57 -4.60
N LEU A 111 6.49 1.70 -4.31
CA LEU A 111 5.06 1.75 -4.03
C LEU A 111 4.27 1.67 -5.33
N VAL A 112 3.35 0.72 -5.41
CA VAL A 112 2.42 0.60 -6.52
C VAL A 112 1.11 1.26 -6.11
N THR A 113 0.74 2.34 -6.79
CA THR A 113 -0.46 3.11 -6.45
C THR A 113 -0.97 3.85 -7.68
N ARG A 114 -2.25 4.16 -7.68
CA ARG A 114 -2.88 5.02 -8.68
C ARG A 114 -3.11 6.44 -8.17
N ASP A 115 -2.72 6.70 -6.90
CA ASP A 115 -2.90 8.00 -6.27
C ASP A 115 -1.68 8.87 -6.52
N ILE A 116 -1.88 9.98 -7.24
CA ILE A 116 -0.81 10.91 -7.61
C ILE A 116 -0.25 11.69 -6.41
N HIS A 117 -0.97 11.74 -5.30
CA HIS A 117 -0.52 12.50 -4.13
C HIS A 117 0.78 11.96 -3.54
N PHE A 118 1.08 10.67 -3.74
CA PHE A 118 2.35 10.11 -3.29
C PHE A 118 3.58 10.71 -3.98
N ASP A 119 3.39 11.35 -5.14
CA ASP A 119 4.49 12.01 -5.85
C ASP A 119 5.07 13.19 -5.06
N GLU A 120 4.35 13.70 -4.06
CA GLU A 120 4.81 14.77 -3.18
C GLU A 120 5.88 14.31 -2.18
N ILE A 121 6.09 13.00 -2.04
CA ILE A 121 7.02 12.45 -1.05
C ILE A 121 8.39 12.23 -1.70
N VAL A 122 9.40 12.96 -1.19
CA VAL A 122 10.77 12.90 -1.69
C VAL A 122 11.36 11.51 -1.45
N ASN A 123 12.11 11.02 -2.43
CA ASN A 123 12.81 9.72 -2.39
C ASN A 123 11.89 8.50 -2.44
N LEU A 124 10.59 8.66 -2.53
CA LEU A 124 9.67 7.55 -2.67
C LEU A 124 9.62 7.12 -4.14
N LYS A 125 9.91 5.84 -4.39
CA LYS A 125 9.76 5.27 -5.71
C LYS A 125 8.32 4.85 -5.89
N VAL A 126 7.67 5.33 -6.95
CA VAL A 126 6.26 5.08 -7.22
C VAL A 126 6.10 4.54 -8.64
N VAL A 127 5.24 3.55 -8.80
CA VAL A 127 4.89 3.00 -10.11
C VAL A 127 3.38 2.75 -10.16
N ARG A 128 2.82 2.79 -11.36
CA ARG A 128 1.40 2.51 -11.62
C ARG A 128 1.26 1.21 -12.38
N TRP A 129 0.24 0.47 -12.04
CA TRP A 129 -0.09 -0.77 -12.75
C TRP A 129 -1.45 -0.70 -13.42
#